data_b2bf1ec748db55ed1fbd8312ff99b2e6
#
_entry.id   b2bf1ec748db55ed1fbd8312ff99b2e6
#
_cell.length_a   1.000
_cell.length_b   1.000
_cell.length_c   1.000
_cell.angle_alpha   90.00
_cell.angle_beta   90.00
_cell.angle_gamma   90.00
#
_symmetry.space_group_name_H-M   'P 1'
#
loop_
_entity.id
_entity.type
_entity.pdbx_description
1 polymer ?
#
loop_
_entity_poly.entity_id
_entity_poly.type
_entity_poly.pdbx_seq_one_letter_code
_entity_poly.pdbx_strand_id
1 'polypeptide(L)'
;MAIGNLPVSQRPVANGQKQNKMDISIFLEPVSEKCFSKSHRPGKKTLGETILIYRNEDEFPDLEGVDLAIIGVKEERGAVDNKGCADGIDHIRKALYPLFDHWSQLHIVDLGDVKIGKEISDTYFAFNQVLTELMKNKIVPIVIGAGQDLTYTMYQVYEPTGKLINIAAVDPMFDIGNDKEALNSHSYLSHIILHQPNFLFNFTNIGYQSYYVDTENIELMKQLLFDAYRLGSIKQNIELTEPLIRNANLLSFDISAIRAADAPGVKNASPNGFNGEEACRMTRYAGLSYKLSSIGFFEYNPHYDINARTANLIAEMIWYFIEGFSNRQDDIPTMDSTDFRRYNVQIGEGQNDVVFLCHKITGKWWMDMSFLQNDDQRYERHHFIPCSKEDYDQAMRNELPDKWWQFYQKLM
;
A
#
# COMPACT_ATOMS: atom_id res chain seq x y z
N MET A 1 55.07 4.93 6.57
CA MET A 1 54.79 5.85 5.44
C MET A 1 53.31 6.11 5.44
N ALA A 2 52.96 7.37 5.45
CA ALA A 2 51.62 7.89 5.79
C ALA A 2 50.61 7.57 4.65
N ILE A 3 49.44 7.08 5.06
CA ILE A 3 48.23 7.01 4.18
C ILE A 3 47.45 8.29 4.48
N GLY A 4 47.41 9.15 3.46
CA GLY A 4 46.73 10.43 3.55
C GLY A 4 45.21 10.29 3.57
N ASN A 5 44.61 11.02 4.53
CA ASN A 5 43.16 11.28 4.58
C ASN A 5 42.74 12.17 3.41
N LEU A 6 41.79 11.73 2.59
CA LEU A 6 41.07 12.56 1.65
C LEU A 6 39.84 13.17 2.33
N PRO A 7 39.53 14.47 2.09
CA PRO A 7 38.45 15.14 2.77
C PRO A 7 37.06 14.76 2.20
N VAL A 8 36.10 14.69 3.12
CA VAL A 8 34.66 14.54 2.86
C VAL A 8 34.20 15.68 1.96
N SER A 9 33.71 15.35 0.77
CA SER A 9 33.15 16.32 -0.19
C SER A 9 31.91 16.97 0.41
N GLN A 10 31.96 18.30 0.52
CA GLN A 10 30.85 19.17 0.87
C GLN A 10 29.72 18.98 -0.16
N ARG A 11 28.55 18.56 0.32
CA ARG A 11 27.33 18.62 -0.47
C ARG A 11 26.98 20.09 -0.72
N PRO A 12 26.62 20.50 -1.95
CA PRO A 12 26.18 21.87 -2.20
C PRO A 12 24.86 22.12 -1.46
N VAL A 13 24.84 23.14 -0.63
CA VAL A 13 23.62 23.68 -0.03
C VAL A 13 22.81 24.30 -1.17
N ALA A 14 21.77 23.60 -1.61
CA ALA A 14 20.80 24.16 -2.52
C ALA A 14 20.05 25.29 -1.80
N ASN A 15 20.14 26.50 -2.33
CA ASN A 15 19.29 27.63 -1.96
C ASN A 15 17.85 27.30 -2.35
N GLY A 16 17.15 26.55 -1.50
CA GLY A 16 15.74 26.23 -1.65
C GLY A 16 14.90 27.46 -1.27
N GLN A 17 14.14 27.98 -2.22
CA GLN A 17 12.95 28.76 -1.90
C GLN A 17 12.18 27.98 -0.82
N LYS A 18 11.90 28.62 0.32
CA LYS A 18 10.99 28.08 1.35
C LYS A 18 9.64 27.87 0.67
N GLN A 19 9.37 26.65 0.18
CA GLN A 19 8.00 26.27 -0.14
C GLN A 19 7.21 26.45 1.17
N ASN A 20 6.10 27.19 1.10
CA ASN A 20 5.20 27.34 2.24
C ASN A 20 4.76 25.93 2.67
N LYS A 21 5.33 25.44 3.76
CA LYS A 21 4.98 24.17 4.38
C LYS A 21 3.56 24.35 4.91
N MET A 22 2.62 23.53 4.45
CA MET A 22 1.25 23.59 4.93
C MET A 22 1.21 23.10 6.37
N ASP A 23 0.57 23.85 7.26
CA ASP A 23 0.32 23.37 8.61
C ASP A 23 -0.85 22.37 8.61
N ILE A 24 -0.51 21.09 8.65
CA ILE A 24 -1.50 20.02 8.66
C ILE A 24 -2.10 19.73 10.05
N SER A 25 -1.56 20.32 11.11
CA SER A 25 -2.07 20.14 12.47
C SER A 25 -3.53 20.58 12.62
N ILE A 26 -3.95 21.57 11.81
CA ILE A 26 -5.32 22.06 11.79
C ILE A 26 -6.35 21.00 11.41
N PHE A 27 -5.94 19.97 10.64
CA PHE A 27 -6.77 18.86 10.17
C PHE A 27 -6.71 17.62 11.06
N LEU A 28 -5.86 17.64 12.10
CA LEU A 28 -5.58 16.48 12.93
C LEU A 28 -5.99 16.74 14.38
N GLU A 29 -6.40 15.69 15.06
CA GLU A 29 -6.62 15.64 16.50
C GLU A 29 -5.68 14.61 17.15
N PRO A 30 -5.26 14.85 18.40
CA PRO A 30 -4.34 13.98 19.11
C PRO A 30 -4.87 12.54 19.25
N VAL A 31 -3.94 11.60 19.40
CA VAL A 31 -4.26 10.22 19.75
C VAL A 31 -5.02 10.17 21.06
N SER A 32 -6.14 9.45 21.09
CA SER A 32 -6.97 9.29 22.27
C SER A 32 -6.18 8.66 23.43
N GLU A 33 -6.32 9.20 24.63
CA GLU A 33 -5.74 8.64 25.87
C GLU A 33 -6.14 7.17 26.11
N LYS A 34 -7.27 6.73 25.56
CA LYS A 34 -7.75 5.34 25.64
C LYS A 34 -6.82 4.34 24.95
N CYS A 35 -5.98 4.79 24.00
CA CYS A 35 -5.01 3.95 23.29
C CYS A 35 -3.83 3.54 24.19
N PHE A 36 -3.55 4.30 25.24
CA PHE A 36 -2.46 4.04 26.17
C PHE A 36 -2.93 3.12 27.30
N SER A 37 -2.67 1.83 27.17
CA SER A 37 -3.09 0.85 28.17
C SER A 37 -2.16 0.84 29.39
N LYS A 38 -2.71 0.42 30.55
CA LYS A 38 -1.93 0.20 31.79
C LYS A 38 -0.92 -0.96 31.67
N SER A 39 -0.93 -1.72 30.58
CA SER A 39 0.04 -2.77 30.26
C SER A 39 1.37 -2.23 29.72
N HIS A 40 1.53 -0.92 29.76
CA HIS A 40 2.80 -0.23 29.55
C HIS A 40 3.93 -0.93 30.32
N ARG A 41 4.98 -1.29 29.64
CA ARG A 41 6.17 -1.93 30.23
C ARG A 41 7.30 -0.90 30.28
N PRO A 42 7.38 -0.07 31.34
CA PRO A 42 8.37 0.99 31.42
C PRO A 42 9.78 0.44 31.20
N GLY A 43 10.57 1.13 30.38
CA GLY A 43 11.94 0.73 30.07
C GLY A 43 12.07 -0.43 29.06
N LYS A 44 10.99 -0.87 28.41
CA LYS A 44 11.03 -1.76 27.25
C LYS A 44 10.91 -0.94 25.98
N LYS A 45 11.67 -1.30 24.94
CA LYS A 45 11.58 -0.67 23.63
C LYS A 45 10.33 -1.16 22.88
N THR A 46 9.17 -0.61 23.24
CA THR A 46 7.92 -0.85 22.52
C THR A 46 7.59 0.34 21.62
N LEU A 47 6.78 0.13 20.57
CA LEU A 47 6.39 1.20 19.65
C LEU A 47 5.79 2.41 20.38
N GLY A 48 4.89 2.18 21.34
CA GLY A 48 4.30 3.27 22.13
C GLY A 48 5.28 4.08 23.00
N GLU A 49 6.52 3.58 23.20
CA GLU A 49 7.59 4.25 23.94
C GLU A 49 8.62 4.95 23.02
N THR A 50 8.78 4.45 21.81
CA THR A 50 9.91 4.84 20.94
C THR A 50 9.49 5.75 19.81
N ILE A 51 8.25 5.62 19.29
CA ILE A 51 7.75 6.48 18.22
C ILE A 51 7.29 7.84 18.77
N LEU A 52 7.34 8.86 17.93
CA LEU A 52 6.73 10.15 18.24
C LEU A 52 5.21 10.01 18.13
N ILE A 53 4.48 10.47 19.16
CA ILE A 53 3.01 10.40 19.16
C ILE A 53 2.44 11.79 19.42
N TYR A 54 1.55 12.25 18.54
CA TYR A 54 0.77 13.47 18.74
C TYR A 54 -0.22 13.29 19.88
N ARG A 55 0.10 13.82 21.09
CA ARG A 55 -0.66 13.58 22.32
C ARG A 55 -1.51 14.76 22.77
N ASN A 56 -1.12 15.97 22.42
CA ASN A 56 -1.86 17.16 22.80
C ASN A 56 -1.76 18.24 21.70
N GLU A 57 -2.76 19.11 21.62
CA GLU A 57 -2.90 20.09 20.53
C GLU A 57 -1.76 21.10 20.46
N ASP A 58 -1.09 21.38 21.58
CA ASP A 58 -0.01 22.39 21.66
C ASP A 58 1.34 21.84 21.19
N GLU A 59 1.49 20.52 21.03
CA GLU A 59 2.76 19.84 20.72
C GLU A 59 2.66 18.95 19.48
N PHE A 60 2.42 19.57 18.32
CA PHE A 60 2.41 18.81 17.07
C PHE A 60 3.83 18.33 16.71
N PRO A 61 4.02 17.04 16.38
CA PRO A 61 5.33 16.47 16.06
C PRO A 61 6.00 17.15 14.87
N ASP A 62 7.31 17.36 14.94
CA ASP A 62 8.09 17.77 13.77
C ASP A 62 8.20 16.60 12.78
N LEU A 63 7.97 16.89 11.52
CA LEU A 63 7.99 15.91 10.43
C LEU A 63 9.35 15.84 9.71
N GLU A 64 10.35 16.62 10.15
CA GLU A 64 11.67 16.57 9.52
C GLU A 64 12.36 15.23 9.79
N GLY A 65 12.74 14.55 8.72
CA GLY A 65 13.42 13.24 8.80
C GLY A 65 12.52 12.07 9.18
N VAL A 66 11.20 12.24 9.24
CA VAL A 66 10.24 11.15 9.46
C VAL A 66 10.14 10.26 8.21
N ASP A 67 10.16 8.94 8.41
CA ASP A 67 10.04 7.93 7.35
C ASP A 67 8.60 7.44 7.19
N LEU A 68 7.92 7.16 8.31
CA LEU A 68 6.58 6.58 8.36
C LEU A 68 5.66 7.40 9.26
N ALA A 69 4.42 7.61 8.82
CA ALA A 69 3.38 8.28 9.61
C ALA A 69 2.13 7.41 9.74
N ILE A 70 1.72 7.10 10.97
CA ILE A 70 0.46 6.43 11.27
C ILE A 70 -0.62 7.51 11.36
N ILE A 71 -1.76 7.28 10.69
CA ILE A 71 -2.90 8.20 10.64
C ILE A 71 -4.19 7.42 10.83
N GLY A 72 -5.02 7.85 11.77
CA GLY A 72 -6.38 7.35 11.92
C GLY A 72 -7.38 8.18 11.12
N VAL A 73 -8.39 7.53 10.52
CA VAL A 73 -9.50 8.22 9.84
C VAL A 73 -10.81 7.59 10.30
N LYS A 74 -11.47 8.23 11.28
CA LYS A 74 -12.70 7.74 11.94
C LYS A 74 -13.97 8.06 11.12
N GLU A 75 -13.86 8.09 9.78
CA GLU A 75 -14.98 8.35 8.89
C GLU A 75 -15.68 7.06 8.50
N GLU A 76 -16.87 6.83 9.06
CA GLU A 76 -17.65 5.62 8.79
C GLU A 76 -18.89 5.85 7.92
N ARG A 77 -19.20 7.13 7.57
CA ARG A 77 -20.39 7.45 6.77
C ARG A 77 -20.36 6.86 5.37
N GLY A 78 -19.14 6.61 4.84
CA GLY A 78 -18.92 5.92 3.58
C GLY A 78 -18.86 4.40 3.70
N ALA A 79 -18.73 3.83 4.91
CA ALA A 79 -18.69 2.40 5.14
C ALA A 79 -20.09 1.78 5.01
N VAL A 80 -20.30 0.96 3.97
CA VAL A 80 -21.59 0.32 3.72
C VAL A 80 -21.87 -0.72 4.78
N ASP A 81 -23.00 -0.55 5.49
CA ASP A 81 -23.46 -1.51 6.49
C ASP A 81 -22.47 -1.83 7.63
N ASN A 82 -21.40 -1.05 7.80
CA ASN A 82 -20.35 -1.31 8.81
C ASN A 82 -20.26 -0.24 9.90
N LYS A 83 -21.42 0.23 10.36
CA LYS A 83 -21.49 1.24 11.43
C LYS A 83 -20.78 0.76 12.71
N GLY A 84 -19.96 1.61 13.30
CA GLY A 84 -19.12 1.32 14.46
C GLY A 84 -17.66 0.97 14.08
N CYS A 85 -17.33 0.91 12.78
CA CYS A 85 -15.95 0.66 12.36
C CYS A 85 -15.00 1.83 12.71
N ALA A 86 -15.51 3.05 12.87
CA ALA A 86 -14.74 4.20 13.35
C ALA A 86 -14.06 3.97 14.70
N ASP A 87 -14.68 3.20 15.60
CA ASP A 87 -14.13 2.87 16.91
C ASP A 87 -12.91 1.93 16.83
N GLY A 88 -12.73 1.25 15.69
CA GLY A 88 -11.67 0.26 15.47
C GLY A 88 -10.27 0.83 15.57
N ILE A 89 -10.08 2.09 15.21
CA ILE A 89 -8.78 2.74 15.13
C ILE A 89 -8.07 2.77 16.49
N ASP A 90 -8.80 3.14 17.55
CA ASP A 90 -8.27 3.16 18.90
C ASP A 90 -7.92 1.74 19.39
N HIS A 91 -8.69 0.74 18.97
CA HIS A 91 -8.42 -0.68 19.32
C HIS A 91 -7.15 -1.19 18.65
N ILE A 92 -6.90 -0.82 17.39
CA ILE A 92 -5.67 -1.19 16.69
C ILE A 92 -4.45 -0.54 17.34
N ARG A 93 -4.50 0.78 17.63
CA ARG A 93 -3.39 1.47 18.34
C ARG A 93 -3.07 0.84 19.68
N LYS A 94 -4.12 0.49 20.45
CA LYS A 94 -3.97 -0.19 21.74
C LYS A 94 -3.28 -1.54 21.63
N ALA A 95 -3.45 -2.25 20.50
CA ALA A 95 -2.76 -3.51 20.22
C ALA A 95 -1.34 -3.27 19.68
N LEU A 96 -1.12 -2.20 18.90
CA LEU A 96 0.14 -1.89 18.24
C LEU A 96 1.21 -1.37 19.22
N TYR A 97 0.86 -0.45 20.10
CA TYR A 97 1.82 0.21 20.98
C TYR A 97 2.60 -0.71 21.93
N PRO A 98 2.06 -1.84 22.42
CA PRO A 98 2.81 -2.81 23.21
C PRO A 98 3.81 -3.67 22.43
N LEU A 99 3.78 -3.66 21.09
CA LEU A 99 4.70 -4.44 20.25
C LEU A 99 6.11 -3.85 20.33
N PHE A 100 7.13 -4.71 20.25
CA PHE A 100 8.50 -4.27 20.36
C PHE A 100 8.97 -3.55 19.10
N ASP A 101 9.69 -2.45 19.31
CA ASP A 101 10.43 -1.73 18.27
C ASP A 101 11.82 -2.34 18.12
N HIS A 102 12.15 -2.72 16.88
CA HIS A 102 13.45 -3.29 16.52
C HIS A 102 14.27 -2.36 15.61
N TRP A 103 13.79 -1.14 15.30
CA TRP A 103 14.31 -0.29 14.21
C TRP A 103 14.77 1.09 14.72
N SER A 104 15.90 1.15 15.38
CA SER A 104 16.44 2.41 15.90
C SER A 104 16.81 3.46 14.83
N GLN A 105 16.89 3.07 13.56
CA GLN A 105 17.21 3.95 12.43
C GLN A 105 15.96 4.52 11.73
N LEU A 106 14.76 4.01 12.01
CA LEU A 106 13.52 4.53 11.45
C LEU A 106 12.90 5.58 12.36
N HIS A 107 12.48 6.68 11.76
CA HIS A 107 11.71 7.71 12.44
C HIS A 107 10.24 7.54 12.10
N ILE A 108 9.48 7.06 13.07
CA ILE A 108 8.05 6.77 12.95
C ILE A 108 7.28 7.77 13.81
N VAL A 109 6.20 8.32 13.27
CA VAL A 109 5.28 9.21 13.99
C VAL A 109 3.85 8.67 13.93
N ASP A 110 3.08 8.78 15.02
CA ASP A 110 1.63 8.67 15.00
C ASP A 110 1.03 10.07 15.09
N LEU A 111 0.39 10.50 14.03
CA LEU A 111 -0.17 11.85 13.90
C LEU A 111 -1.59 11.99 14.43
N GLY A 112 -2.10 10.96 15.11
CA GLY A 112 -3.46 10.97 15.62
C GLY A 112 -4.50 10.73 14.51
N ASP A 113 -5.65 11.37 14.65
CA ASP A 113 -6.80 11.12 13.80
C ASP A 113 -7.15 12.35 12.94
N VAL A 114 -7.59 12.12 11.71
CA VAL A 114 -8.15 13.19 10.89
C VAL A 114 -9.45 13.70 11.51
N LYS A 115 -9.59 15.01 11.66
CA LYS A 115 -10.80 15.65 12.17
C LYS A 115 -11.99 15.35 11.27
N ILE A 116 -13.07 14.89 11.89
CA ILE A 116 -14.33 14.61 11.18
C ILE A 116 -15.05 15.92 10.88
N GLY A 117 -15.31 16.16 9.61
CA GLY A 117 -16.06 17.32 9.16
C GLY A 117 -17.56 17.17 9.31
N LYS A 118 -18.30 18.27 9.12
CA LYS A 118 -19.75 18.25 9.15
C LYS A 118 -20.31 17.36 8.04
N GLU A 119 -19.84 17.57 6.83
CA GLU A 119 -20.11 16.71 5.69
C GLU A 119 -18.97 15.71 5.48
N ILE A 120 -19.26 14.57 4.87
CA ILE A 120 -18.24 13.53 4.58
C ILE A 120 -17.12 14.08 3.68
N SER A 121 -17.48 14.97 2.75
CA SER A 121 -16.53 15.66 1.86
C SER A 121 -15.51 16.52 2.61
N ASP A 122 -15.88 17.08 3.76
CA ASP A 122 -14.95 17.87 4.58
C ASP A 122 -13.87 16.97 5.18
N THR A 123 -14.26 15.76 5.61
CA THR A 123 -13.31 14.75 6.12
C THR A 123 -12.38 14.27 5.01
N TYR A 124 -12.92 13.96 3.83
CA TYR A 124 -12.09 13.56 2.68
C TYR A 124 -11.11 14.66 2.27
N PHE A 125 -11.55 15.93 2.29
CA PHE A 125 -10.68 17.06 2.02
C PHE A 125 -9.54 17.15 3.05
N ALA A 126 -9.85 17.11 4.35
CA ALA A 126 -8.86 17.17 5.42
C ALA A 126 -7.85 16.02 5.28
N PHE A 127 -8.33 14.79 5.04
CA PHE A 127 -7.51 13.60 4.84
C PHE A 127 -6.60 13.74 3.61
N ASN A 128 -7.12 14.25 2.48
CA ASN A 128 -6.34 14.52 1.28
C ASN A 128 -5.20 15.52 1.55
N GLN A 129 -5.46 16.62 2.28
CA GLN A 129 -4.44 17.62 2.60
C GLN A 129 -3.32 17.02 3.46
N VAL A 130 -3.67 16.23 4.47
CA VAL A 130 -2.69 15.54 5.32
C VAL A 130 -1.81 14.61 4.49
N LEU A 131 -2.40 13.72 3.69
CA LEU A 131 -1.66 12.79 2.84
C LEU A 131 -0.78 13.52 1.82
N THR A 132 -1.30 14.58 1.21
CA THR A 132 -0.55 15.37 0.21
C THR A 132 0.72 15.96 0.83
N GLU A 133 0.64 16.51 2.03
CA GLU A 133 1.81 17.08 2.70
C GLU A 133 2.83 16.00 3.10
N LEU A 134 2.37 14.85 3.59
CA LEU A 134 3.25 13.72 3.90
C LEU A 134 3.99 13.21 2.66
N MET A 135 3.28 13.01 1.56
CA MET A 135 3.88 12.51 0.32
C MET A 135 4.86 13.51 -0.30
N LYS A 136 4.61 14.82 -0.21
CA LYS A 136 5.58 15.86 -0.61
C LYS A 136 6.88 15.74 0.17
N ASN A 137 6.81 15.40 1.45
CA ASN A 137 7.96 15.20 2.32
C ASN A 137 8.53 13.77 2.23
N LYS A 138 8.03 12.92 1.31
CA LYS A 138 8.42 11.51 1.13
C LYS A 138 8.17 10.63 2.35
N ILE A 139 7.26 11.02 3.22
CA ILE A 139 6.82 10.24 4.37
C ILE A 139 5.75 9.25 3.87
N VAL A 140 5.90 7.98 4.20
CA VAL A 140 4.94 6.95 3.80
C VAL A 140 3.83 6.83 4.84
N PRO A 141 2.57 7.18 4.51
CA PRO A 141 1.46 7.03 5.41
C PRO A 141 1.03 5.56 5.59
N ILE A 142 0.80 5.18 6.84
CA ILE A 142 0.11 3.97 7.26
C ILE A 142 -1.26 4.41 7.75
N VAL A 143 -2.29 4.21 6.91
CA VAL A 143 -3.66 4.65 7.20
C VAL A 143 -4.41 3.55 7.92
N ILE A 144 -4.99 3.87 9.07
CA ILE A 144 -5.96 3.04 9.77
C ILE A 144 -7.32 3.70 9.56
N GLY A 145 -8.08 3.19 8.59
CA GLY A 145 -9.36 3.79 8.18
C GLY A 145 -10.55 3.01 8.69
N ALA A 146 -11.72 3.66 8.70
CA ALA A 146 -12.99 2.99 8.94
C ALA A 146 -13.46 2.29 7.66
N GLY A 147 -14.03 3.00 6.69
CA GLY A 147 -14.49 2.44 5.42
C GLY A 147 -13.41 2.42 4.33
N GLN A 148 -13.51 1.46 3.41
CA GLN A 148 -12.55 1.34 2.29
C GLN A 148 -12.76 2.41 1.20
N ASP A 149 -13.85 3.18 1.25
CA ASP A 149 -14.07 4.39 0.43
C ASP A 149 -12.91 5.39 0.52
N LEU A 150 -12.19 5.41 1.64
CA LEU A 150 -11.01 6.23 1.86
C LEU A 150 -9.88 5.94 0.85
N THR A 151 -9.87 4.76 0.22
CA THR A 151 -8.95 4.41 -0.86
C THR A 151 -9.04 5.37 -2.04
N TYR A 152 -10.23 5.88 -2.34
CA TYR A 152 -10.39 6.90 -3.38
C TYR A 152 -9.65 8.20 -3.03
N THR A 153 -9.75 8.66 -1.79
CA THR A 153 -8.99 9.84 -1.34
C THR A 153 -7.46 9.57 -1.36
N MET A 154 -7.02 8.37 -0.97
CA MET A 154 -5.62 7.98 -1.09
C MET A 154 -5.12 7.96 -2.55
N TYR A 155 -5.99 7.60 -3.51
CA TYR A 155 -5.69 7.68 -4.93
C TYR A 155 -5.52 9.13 -5.39
N GLN A 156 -6.44 10.03 -5.00
CA GLN A 156 -6.44 11.43 -5.45
C GLN A 156 -5.16 12.19 -5.13
N VAL A 157 -4.43 11.84 -4.07
CA VAL A 157 -3.18 12.52 -3.69
C VAL A 157 -2.03 12.33 -4.68
N TYR A 158 -2.17 11.39 -5.62
CA TYR A 158 -1.19 11.21 -6.70
C TYR A 158 -1.43 12.13 -7.90
N GLU A 159 -2.63 12.71 -8.03
CA GLU A 159 -2.99 13.59 -9.17
C GLU A 159 -1.98 14.73 -9.39
N PRO A 160 -1.55 15.49 -8.36
CA PRO A 160 -0.59 16.58 -8.55
C PRO A 160 0.78 16.13 -9.05
N THR A 161 1.09 14.84 -8.97
CA THR A 161 2.37 14.30 -9.45
C THR A 161 2.43 14.18 -10.97
N GLY A 162 1.27 14.17 -11.65
CA GLY A 162 1.13 13.94 -13.08
C GLY A 162 1.61 12.56 -13.57
N LYS A 163 1.81 11.61 -12.63
CA LYS A 163 2.35 10.27 -12.92
C LYS A 163 1.26 9.23 -12.87
N LEU A 164 1.31 8.28 -13.79
CA LEU A 164 0.47 7.09 -13.70
C LEU A 164 0.89 6.21 -12.52
N ILE A 165 -0.10 5.64 -11.84
CA ILE A 165 0.12 4.80 -10.66
C ILE A 165 -0.55 3.43 -10.77
N ASN A 166 -0.07 2.50 -9.97
CA ASN A 166 -0.66 1.19 -9.77
C ASN A 166 -1.25 1.09 -8.36
N ILE A 167 -2.45 0.54 -8.28
CA ILE A 167 -3.11 0.23 -7.02
C ILE A 167 -3.19 -1.29 -6.88
N ALA A 168 -2.89 -1.80 -5.69
CA ALA A 168 -3.25 -3.17 -5.30
C ALA A 168 -4.29 -3.12 -4.18
N ALA A 169 -5.32 -3.94 -4.29
CA ALA A 169 -6.30 -4.17 -3.25
C ALA A 169 -6.27 -5.64 -2.81
N VAL A 170 -6.15 -5.91 -1.53
CA VAL A 170 -6.40 -7.23 -0.96
C VAL A 170 -7.84 -7.23 -0.49
N ASP A 171 -8.71 -7.94 -1.22
CA ASP A 171 -10.15 -7.75 -1.12
C ASP A 171 -10.91 -8.96 -1.68
N PRO A 172 -11.97 -9.45 -1.01
CA PRO A 172 -12.80 -10.53 -1.53
C PRO A 172 -13.73 -10.09 -2.68
N MET A 173 -13.89 -8.76 -2.91
CA MET A 173 -14.73 -8.15 -3.94
C MET A 173 -13.95 -7.16 -4.80
N PHE A 174 -14.61 -6.52 -5.76
CA PHE A 174 -14.01 -5.48 -6.59
C PHE A 174 -14.48 -4.06 -6.21
N ASP A 175 -15.57 -3.95 -5.46
CA ASP A 175 -16.19 -2.69 -5.05
C ASP A 175 -16.48 -1.75 -6.22
N ILE A 176 -17.07 -2.34 -7.25
CA ILE A 176 -17.56 -1.66 -8.44
C ILE A 176 -19.06 -1.41 -8.26
N GLY A 177 -19.43 -0.20 -7.90
CA GLY A 177 -20.81 0.25 -7.79
C GLY A 177 -21.37 0.79 -9.11
N ASN A 178 -22.57 1.33 -9.07
CA ASN A 178 -23.21 1.96 -10.23
C ASN A 178 -22.65 3.36 -10.49
N ASP A 179 -22.65 3.80 -11.76
CA ASP A 179 -22.13 5.12 -12.20
C ASP A 179 -22.68 6.33 -11.47
N LYS A 180 -23.88 6.22 -10.90
CA LYS A 180 -24.59 7.31 -10.18
C LYS A 180 -24.54 7.15 -8.66
N GLU A 181 -23.90 6.13 -8.17
CA GLU A 181 -23.80 5.87 -6.75
C GLU A 181 -22.83 6.85 -6.09
N ALA A 182 -23.20 7.37 -4.91
CA ALA A 182 -22.29 8.17 -4.12
C ALA A 182 -21.10 7.32 -3.68
N LEU A 183 -19.92 7.95 -3.51
CA LEU A 183 -18.73 7.29 -3.02
C LEU A 183 -19.00 6.57 -1.68
N ASN A 184 -18.73 5.28 -1.67
CA ASN A 184 -18.83 4.42 -0.50
C ASN A 184 -17.84 3.25 -0.61
N SER A 185 -17.76 2.42 0.43
CA SER A 185 -16.80 1.30 0.48
C SER A 185 -17.03 0.23 -0.59
N HIS A 186 -18.27 0.10 -1.14
CA HIS A 186 -18.58 -0.85 -2.22
C HIS A 186 -18.56 -0.21 -3.62
N SER A 187 -18.18 1.06 -3.76
CA SER A 187 -18.18 1.77 -5.05
C SER A 187 -16.89 2.53 -5.35
N TYR A 188 -15.90 2.52 -4.45
CA TYR A 188 -14.71 3.34 -4.58
C TYR A 188 -13.92 3.07 -5.86
N LEU A 189 -13.89 1.83 -6.36
CA LEU A 189 -13.17 1.51 -7.59
C LEU A 189 -13.85 2.14 -8.81
N SER A 190 -15.17 2.18 -8.88
CA SER A 190 -15.88 2.91 -9.94
C SER A 190 -15.48 4.39 -9.96
N HIS A 191 -15.41 5.02 -8.79
CA HIS A 191 -14.98 6.42 -8.67
C HIS A 191 -13.52 6.62 -9.13
N ILE A 192 -12.62 5.66 -8.87
CA ILE A 192 -11.25 5.69 -9.38
C ILE A 192 -11.23 5.56 -10.91
N ILE A 193 -11.99 4.61 -11.47
CA ILE A 193 -12.04 4.36 -12.93
C ILE A 193 -12.60 5.58 -13.67
N LEU A 194 -13.64 6.21 -13.13
CA LEU A 194 -14.32 7.36 -13.75
C LEU A 194 -13.66 8.71 -13.44
N HIS A 195 -12.63 8.74 -12.60
CA HIS A 195 -11.93 9.97 -12.23
C HIS A 195 -11.30 10.66 -13.45
N GLN A 196 -11.42 11.99 -13.55
CA GLN A 196 -10.87 12.77 -14.65
C GLN A 196 -10.02 13.95 -14.14
N PRO A 197 -8.78 14.12 -14.58
CA PRO A 197 -8.04 13.22 -15.49
C PRO A 197 -7.69 11.91 -14.80
N ASN A 198 -7.82 10.78 -15.50
CA ASN A 198 -7.46 9.48 -14.94
C ASN A 198 -5.93 9.28 -14.99
N PHE A 199 -5.36 8.86 -13.86
CA PHE A 199 -3.93 8.55 -13.72
C PHE A 199 -3.69 7.14 -13.17
N LEU A 200 -4.71 6.27 -13.20
CA LEU A 200 -4.58 4.86 -12.88
C LEU A 200 -4.00 4.11 -14.10
N PHE A 201 -2.81 3.53 -13.95
CA PHE A 201 -2.24 2.64 -14.96
C PHE A 201 -2.73 1.20 -14.81
N ASN A 202 -2.73 0.69 -13.58
CA ASN A 202 -3.16 -0.67 -13.29
C ASN A 202 -3.84 -0.76 -11.92
N PHE A 203 -4.90 -1.56 -11.87
CA PHE A 203 -5.51 -2.01 -10.63
C PHE A 203 -5.33 -3.52 -10.52
N THR A 204 -4.87 -3.97 -9.35
CA THR A 204 -4.66 -5.39 -9.05
C THR A 204 -5.52 -5.78 -7.84
N ASN A 205 -6.53 -6.62 -8.04
CA ASN A 205 -7.25 -7.24 -6.93
C ASN A 205 -6.61 -8.58 -6.56
N ILE A 206 -6.30 -8.78 -5.29
CA ILE A 206 -5.68 -9.97 -4.72
C ILE A 206 -6.69 -10.64 -3.77
N GLY A 207 -7.23 -11.78 -4.19
CA GLY A 207 -8.04 -12.60 -3.31
C GLY A 207 -9.54 -12.55 -3.55
N TYR A 208 -10.02 -12.04 -4.71
CA TYR A 208 -11.45 -12.02 -4.96
C TYR A 208 -12.07 -13.42 -4.89
N GLN A 209 -13.31 -13.46 -4.44
CA GLN A 209 -14.08 -14.69 -4.29
C GLN A 209 -15.27 -14.64 -5.25
N SER A 210 -15.31 -15.55 -6.22
CA SER A 210 -16.25 -15.49 -7.37
C SER A 210 -17.73 -15.49 -6.95
N TYR A 211 -18.05 -15.96 -5.76
CA TYR A 211 -19.43 -15.96 -5.26
C TYR A 211 -19.84 -14.62 -4.62
N TYR A 212 -18.91 -13.68 -4.47
CA TYR A 212 -19.17 -12.30 -4.04
C TYR A 212 -19.09 -11.28 -5.18
N VAL A 213 -18.68 -11.72 -6.39
CA VAL A 213 -18.44 -10.83 -7.52
C VAL A 213 -19.35 -11.18 -8.67
N ASP A 214 -20.04 -10.18 -9.22
CA ASP A 214 -20.85 -10.36 -10.41
C ASP A 214 -19.98 -10.70 -11.64
N THR A 215 -20.50 -11.51 -12.52
CA THR A 215 -19.83 -11.89 -13.77
C THR A 215 -19.55 -10.69 -14.65
N GLU A 216 -20.44 -9.69 -14.69
CA GLU A 216 -20.25 -8.45 -15.45
C GLU A 216 -19.03 -7.67 -14.94
N ASN A 217 -18.82 -7.61 -13.62
CA ASN A 217 -17.66 -6.98 -13.02
C ASN A 217 -16.35 -7.73 -13.34
N ILE A 218 -16.39 -9.06 -13.42
CA ILE A 218 -15.22 -9.86 -13.87
C ILE A 218 -14.86 -9.53 -15.32
N GLU A 219 -15.86 -9.43 -16.20
CA GLU A 219 -15.63 -9.07 -17.60
C GLU A 219 -15.15 -7.61 -17.74
N LEU A 220 -15.66 -6.68 -16.93
CA LEU A 220 -15.20 -5.30 -16.90
C LEU A 220 -13.71 -5.21 -16.52
N MET A 221 -13.29 -5.93 -15.47
CA MET A 221 -11.86 -5.98 -15.08
C MET A 221 -10.97 -6.45 -16.23
N LYS A 222 -11.41 -7.48 -16.98
CA LYS A 222 -10.69 -7.96 -18.16
C LYS A 222 -10.65 -6.94 -19.30
N GLN A 223 -11.76 -6.26 -19.59
CA GLN A 223 -11.85 -5.23 -20.63
C GLN A 223 -10.92 -4.04 -20.33
N LEU A 224 -10.80 -3.68 -19.05
CA LEU A 224 -9.88 -2.64 -18.58
C LEU A 224 -8.44 -3.15 -18.47
N LEU A 225 -8.18 -4.41 -18.79
CA LEU A 225 -6.89 -5.08 -18.64
C LEU A 225 -6.36 -5.03 -17.19
N PHE A 226 -7.24 -4.94 -16.19
CA PHE A 226 -6.86 -4.98 -14.79
C PHE A 226 -6.58 -6.41 -14.33
N ASP A 227 -5.73 -6.51 -13.32
CA ASP A 227 -5.33 -7.80 -12.78
C ASP A 227 -6.30 -8.25 -11.68
N ALA A 228 -6.86 -9.44 -11.81
CA ALA A 228 -7.75 -10.00 -10.80
C ALA A 228 -7.35 -11.45 -10.48
N TYR A 229 -6.91 -11.67 -9.25
CA TYR A 229 -6.42 -12.96 -8.78
C TYR A 229 -7.38 -13.57 -7.76
N ARG A 230 -7.93 -14.75 -8.09
CA ARG A 230 -8.83 -15.47 -7.18
C ARG A 230 -8.09 -15.94 -5.94
N LEU A 231 -8.79 -15.92 -4.81
CA LEU A 231 -8.27 -16.41 -3.52
C LEU A 231 -7.62 -17.81 -3.65
N GLY A 232 -8.28 -18.76 -4.29
CA GLY A 232 -7.78 -20.13 -4.43
C GLY A 232 -6.46 -20.22 -5.21
N SER A 233 -6.27 -19.39 -6.23
CA SER A 233 -5.03 -19.35 -7.02
C SER A 233 -3.87 -18.79 -6.20
N ILE A 234 -4.11 -17.73 -5.46
CA ILE A 234 -3.08 -17.12 -4.58
C ILE A 234 -2.70 -18.05 -3.43
N LYS A 235 -3.68 -18.74 -2.84
CA LYS A 235 -3.41 -19.66 -1.72
C LYS A 235 -2.60 -20.90 -2.11
N GLN A 236 -2.53 -21.26 -3.38
CA GLN A 236 -1.64 -22.33 -3.86
C GLN A 236 -0.16 -21.90 -3.78
N ASN A 237 0.12 -20.62 -4.00
CA ASN A 237 1.45 -20.06 -3.88
C ASN A 237 1.34 -18.57 -3.47
N ILE A 238 1.38 -18.30 -2.17
CA ILE A 238 1.27 -16.94 -1.62
C ILE A 238 2.43 -16.04 -2.06
N GLU A 239 3.56 -16.59 -2.46
CA GLU A 239 4.73 -15.82 -2.92
C GLU A 239 4.46 -15.06 -4.23
N LEU A 240 3.44 -15.49 -5.00
CA LEU A 240 2.98 -14.77 -6.19
C LEU A 240 2.45 -13.37 -5.85
N THR A 241 2.05 -13.11 -4.59
CA THR A 241 1.61 -11.78 -4.16
C THR A 241 2.77 -10.78 -4.09
N GLU A 242 4.03 -11.24 -3.93
CA GLU A 242 5.18 -10.34 -3.82
C GLU A 242 5.34 -9.45 -5.06
N PRO A 243 5.46 -9.96 -6.30
CA PRO A 243 5.60 -9.10 -7.46
C PRO A 243 4.35 -8.25 -7.75
N LEU A 244 3.16 -8.71 -7.35
CA LEU A 244 1.92 -7.94 -7.51
C LEU A 244 1.92 -6.71 -6.60
N ILE A 245 2.22 -6.90 -5.31
CA ILE A 245 2.29 -5.83 -4.31
C ILE A 245 3.49 -4.92 -4.60
N ARG A 246 4.63 -5.47 -5.01
CA ARG A 246 5.81 -4.69 -5.39
C ARG A 246 5.57 -3.75 -6.57
N ASN A 247 4.62 -4.07 -7.45
CA ASN A 247 4.24 -3.20 -8.56
C ASN A 247 3.36 -2.01 -8.12
N ALA A 248 2.75 -2.06 -6.93
CA ALA A 248 1.82 -1.05 -6.46
C ALA A 248 2.52 0.20 -5.91
N ASN A 249 1.86 1.36 -6.09
CA ASN A 249 2.16 2.61 -5.40
C ASN A 249 1.33 2.75 -4.11
N LEU A 250 0.11 2.23 -4.14
CA LEU A 250 -0.88 2.22 -3.06
C LEU A 250 -1.33 0.79 -2.82
N LEU A 251 -1.29 0.32 -1.57
CA LEU A 251 -1.95 -0.91 -1.13
C LEU A 251 -3.16 -0.58 -0.25
N SER A 252 -4.34 -1.03 -0.67
CA SER A 252 -5.58 -1.01 0.10
C SER A 252 -5.86 -2.41 0.63
N PHE A 253 -6.00 -2.56 1.95
CA PHE A 253 -6.25 -3.86 2.56
C PHE A 253 -7.61 -3.86 3.26
N ASP A 254 -8.56 -4.58 2.68
CA ASP A 254 -9.83 -4.88 3.33
C ASP A 254 -9.65 -6.06 4.30
N ILE A 255 -9.97 -5.85 5.56
CA ILE A 255 -9.86 -6.90 6.59
C ILE A 255 -10.85 -8.04 6.35
N SER A 256 -11.94 -7.81 5.60
CA SER A 256 -12.88 -8.85 5.20
C SER A 256 -12.26 -9.93 4.28
N ALA A 257 -11.11 -9.64 3.65
CA ALA A 257 -10.34 -10.63 2.89
C ALA A 257 -9.75 -11.75 3.78
N ILE A 258 -9.68 -11.53 5.09
CA ILE A 258 -9.15 -12.50 6.05
C ILE A 258 -10.30 -13.37 6.58
N ARG A 259 -10.08 -14.67 6.71
CA ARG A 259 -11.11 -15.60 7.21
C ARG A 259 -11.52 -15.29 8.64
N ALA A 260 -12.79 -15.51 8.96
CA ALA A 260 -13.39 -15.26 10.28
C ALA A 260 -12.67 -15.93 11.46
N ALA A 261 -11.98 -17.05 11.23
CA ALA A 261 -11.21 -17.72 12.27
C ALA A 261 -10.04 -16.87 12.79
N ASP A 262 -9.45 -16.03 11.94
CA ASP A 262 -8.30 -15.19 12.27
C ASP A 262 -8.71 -13.73 12.50
N ALA A 263 -9.67 -13.21 11.70
CA ALA A 263 -10.18 -11.83 11.81
C ALA A 263 -11.73 -11.82 11.92
N PRO A 264 -12.31 -12.14 13.09
CA PRO A 264 -13.76 -12.09 13.29
C PRO A 264 -14.34 -10.65 13.29
N GLY A 265 -13.52 -9.63 13.49
CA GLY A 265 -13.91 -8.23 13.68
C GLY A 265 -14.32 -7.53 12.39
N VAL A 266 -15.15 -8.15 11.55
CA VAL A 266 -15.81 -7.55 10.38
C VAL A 266 -17.27 -8.00 10.37
N LYS A 267 -18.17 -7.16 9.84
CA LYS A 267 -19.62 -7.46 9.88
C LYS A 267 -19.97 -8.78 9.22
N ASN A 268 -19.42 -9.05 8.05
CA ASN A 268 -19.72 -10.22 7.24
C ASN A 268 -18.51 -11.15 7.14
N ALA A 269 -17.91 -11.49 8.29
CA ALA A 269 -16.71 -12.32 8.36
C ALA A 269 -16.93 -13.68 7.65
N SER A 270 -16.20 -13.90 6.56
CA SER A 270 -16.28 -15.15 5.79
C SER A 270 -15.47 -16.26 6.44
N PRO A 271 -15.97 -17.53 6.45
CA PRO A 271 -15.16 -18.67 6.86
C PRO A 271 -13.99 -18.95 5.92
N ASN A 272 -14.07 -18.45 4.68
CA ASN A 272 -13.05 -18.58 3.64
C ASN A 272 -12.36 -17.23 3.43
N GLY A 273 -11.04 -17.23 3.35
CA GLY A 273 -10.22 -16.03 3.23
C GLY A 273 -8.73 -16.35 3.42
N PHE A 274 -7.90 -15.33 3.43
CA PHE A 274 -6.52 -15.46 3.84
C PHE A 274 -6.43 -15.79 5.34
N ASN A 275 -5.38 -16.46 5.76
CA ASN A 275 -5.08 -16.60 7.17
C ASN A 275 -4.19 -15.42 7.66
N GLY A 276 -4.01 -15.30 8.98
CA GLY A 276 -3.25 -14.21 9.57
C GLY A 276 -1.78 -14.17 9.13
N GLU A 277 -1.14 -15.34 8.94
CA GLU A 277 0.25 -15.39 8.45
C GLU A 277 0.35 -14.90 7.00
N GLU A 278 -0.57 -15.31 6.13
CA GLU A 278 -0.64 -14.84 4.74
C GLU A 278 -0.82 -13.31 4.68
N ALA A 279 -1.69 -12.75 5.53
CA ALA A 279 -1.91 -11.31 5.64
C ALA A 279 -0.64 -10.56 6.11
N CYS A 280 0.03 -11.05 7.16
CA CYS A 280 1.30 -10.50 7.63
C CYS A 280 2.40 -10.58 6.57
N ARG A 281 2.46 -11.66 5.81
CA ARG A 281 3.42 -11.83 4.70
C ARG A 281 3.19 -10.82 3.60
N MET A 282 1.93 -10.59 3.19
CA MET A 282 1.58 -9.59 2.17
C MET A 282 1.95 -8.17 2.61
N THR A 283 1.69 -7.81 3.86
CA THR A 283 2.06 -6.49 4.39
C THR A 283 3.57 -6.32 4.51
N ARG A 284 4.30 -7.39 4.82
CA ARG A 284 5.77 -7.39 4.76
C ARG A 284 6.29 -7.15 3.35
N TYR A 285 5.71 -7.79 2.34
CA TYR A 285 6.04 -7.53 0.93
C TYR A 285 5.78 -6.08 0.54
N ALA A 286 4.67 -5.49 1.02
CA ALA A 286 4.39 -4.07 0.85
C ALA A 286 5.48 -3.19 1.47
N GLY A 287 5.92 -3.50 2.68
CA GLY A 287 7.04 -2.84 3.33
C GLY A 287 8.32 -2.90 2.52
N LEU A 288 8.69 -4.06 1.99
CA LEU A 288 9.88 -4.28 1.16
C LEU A 288 9.83 -3.59 -0.22
N SER A 289 8.67 -3.13 -0.67
CA SER A 289 8.53 -2.49 -1.98
C SER A 289 9.03 -1.05 -1.95
N TYR A 290 10.07 -0.74 -2.72
CA TYR A 290 10.58 0.63 -2.86
C TYR A 290 9.59 1.55 -3.59
N LYS A 291 8.74 0.98 -4.44
CA LYS A 291 7.72 1.73 -5.20
C LYS A 291 6.52 2.13 -4.34
N LEU A 292 6.17 1.33 -3.32
CA LEU A 292 4.99 1.59 -2.49
C LEU A 292 5.17 2.86 -1.66
N SER A 293 4.24 3.77 -1.77
CA SER A 293 4.26 5.08 -1.12
C SER A 293 3.08 5.34 -0.18
N SER A 294 2.11 4.42 -0.10
CA SER A 294 1.05 4.46 0.92
C SER A 294 0.41 3.07 1.12
N ILE A 295 -0.08 2.81 2.34
CA ILE A 295 -0.83 1.62 2.70
C ILE A 295 -2.01 1.99 3.59
N GLY A 296 -3.17 1.34 3.39
CA GLY A 296 -4.34 1.52 4.23
C GLY A 296 -4.96 0.19 4.65
N PHE A 297 -5.52 0.16 5.87
CA PHE A 297 -6.25 -0.97 6.47
C PHE A 297 -7.67 -0.52 6.78
N PHE A 298 -8.67 -1.25 6.29
CA PHE A 298 -10.06 -0.82 6.26
C PHE A 298 -11.02 -1.92 6.70
N GLU A 299 -12.27 -1.54 7.00
CA GLU A 299 -13.41 -2.41 7.29
C GLU A 299 -13.31 -3.19 8.62
N TYR A 300 -12.33 -2.89 9.48
CA TYR A 300 -12.32 -3.46 10.84
C TYR A 300 -13.40 -2.82 11.71
N ASN A 301 -14.19 -3.66 12.40
CA ASN A 301 -15.22 -3.22 13.32
C ASN A 301 -15.10 -3.94 14.67
N PRO A 302 -14.75 -3.22 15.76
CA PRO A 302 -14.51 -3.82 17.06
C PRO A 302 -15.77 -4.43 17.71
N HIS A 303 -16.99 -4.05 17.27
CA HIS A 303 -18.23 -4.61 17.79
C HIS A 303 -18.42 -6.10 17.46
N TYR A 304 -17.76 -6.58 16.40
CA TYR A 304 -17.76 -7.99 16.00
C TYR A 304 -16.50 -8.74 16.46
N ASP A 305 -15.51 -8.00 16.99
CA ASP A 305 -14.21 -8.60 17.37
C ASP A 305 -14.30 -9.36 18.69
N ILE A 306 -13.67 -10.52 18.74
CA ILE A 306 -13.65 -11.39 19.90
C ILE A 306 -12.26 -11.29 20.55
N ASN A 307 -12.19 -10.77 21.76
CA ASN A 307 -10.94 -10.62 22.52
C ASN A 307 -9.86 -9.82 21.77
N ALA A 308 -10.26 -8.81 21.01
CA ALA A 308 -9.38 -7.97 20.19
C ALA A 308 -8.49 -8.77 19.21
N ARG A 309 -8.94 -9.94 18.76
CA ARG A 309 -8.16 -10.83 17.88
C ARG A 309 -7.82 -10.14 16.56
N THR A 310 -8.81 -9.50 15.95
CA THR A 310 -8.63 -8.77 14.68
C THR A 310 -7.77 -7.54 14.88
N ALA A 311 -7.97 -6.77 15.94
CA ALA A 311 -7.13 -5.62 16.28
C ALA A 311 -5.66 -6.02 16.47
N ASN A 312 -5.41 -7.13 17.16
CA ASN A 312 -4.06 -7.67 17.33
C ASN A 312 -3.45 -8.09 16.00
N LEU A 313 -4.20 -8.76 15.12
CA LEU A 313 -3.71 -9.16 13.81
C LEU A 313 -3.36 -7.94 12.93
N ILE A 314 -4.21 -6.90 12.91
CA ILE A 314 -3.91 -5.67 12.17
C ILE A 314 -2.64 -4.99 12.74
N ALA A 315 -2.48 -4.97 14.06
CA ALA A 315 -1.27 -4.46 14.69
C ALA A 315 -0.01 -5.25 14.28
N GLU A 316 -0.12 -6.58 14.19
CA GLU A 316 0.95 -7.46 13.69
C GLU A 316 1.23 -7.19 12.18
N MET A 317 0.19 -7.00 11.37
CA MET A 317 0.34 -6.64 9.95
C MET A 317 1.06 -5.30 9.78
N ILE A 318 0.74 -4.28 10.59
CA ILE A 318 1.44 -2.99 10.60
C ILE A 318 2.90 -3.20 11.03
N TRP A 319 3.14 -4.01 12.05
CA TRP A 319 4.48 -4.33 12.51
C TRP A 319 5.32 -4.99 11.40
N TYR A 320 4.76 -5.98 10.67
CA TYR A 320 5.42 -6.62 9.54
C TYR A 320 5.65 -5.66 8.37
N PHE A 321 4.76 -4.69 8.15
CA PHE A 321 4.98 -3.63 7.18
C PHE A 321 6.20 -2.77 7.57
N ILE A 322 6.32 -2.35 8.82
CA ILE A 322 7.47 -1.58 9.34
C ILE A 322 8.76 -2.42 9.22
N GLU A 323 8.71 -3.70 9.55
CA GLU A 323 9.85 -4.63 9.40
C GLU A 323 10.28 -4.74 7.93
N GLY A 324 9.34 -4.90 7.02
CA GLY A 324 9.62 -4.88 5.59
C GLY A 324 10.24 -3.55 5.15
N PHE A 325 9.68 -2.43 5.60
CA PHE A 325 10.15 -1.10 5.26
C PHE A 325 11.58 -0.84 5.74
N SER A 326 11.95 -1.30 6.92
CA SER A 326 13.32 -1.20 7.45
C SER A 326 14.36 -1.91 6.61
N ASN A 327 13.92 -2.89 5.82
CA ASN A 327 14.75 -3.70 4.93
C ASN A 327 14.61 -3.33 3.43
N ARG A 328 13.98 -2.19 3.13
CA ARG A 328 13.83 -1.70 1.74
C ARG A 328 15.17 -1.55 1.05
N GLN A 329 15.20 -1.97 -0.21
CA GLN A 329 16.30 -1.72 -1.11
C GLN A 329 15.77 -0.99 -2.35
N ASP A 330 16.55 -0.06 -2.88
CA ASP A 330 16.26 0.53 -4.20
C ASP A 330 16.65 -0.50 -5.25
N ASP A 331 15.72 -1.36 -5.59
CA ASP A 331 15.88 -2.47 -6.52
C ASP A 331 15.02 -2.32 -7.78
N ILE A 332 14.61 -1.09 -8.11
CA ILE A 332 13.90 -0.79 -9.35
C ILE A 332 14.90 -0.67 -10.50
N PRO A 333 14.76 -1.45 -11.59
CA PRO A 333 15.64 -1.31 -12.74
C PRO A 333 15.52 0.07 -13.39
N THR A 334 16.64 0.56 -13.89
CA THR A 334 16.72 1.68 -14.83
C THR A 334 17.49 1.22 -16.07
N MET A 335 17.44 1.98 -17.17
CA MET A 335 18.13 1.63 -18.41
C MET A 335 19.64 1.43 -18.22
N ASP A 336 20.25 2.15 -17.25
CA ASP A 336 21.69 2.12 -16.98
C ASP A 336 22.06 1.26 -15.76
N SER A 337 21.11 0.49 -15.22
CA SER A 337 21.32 -0.28 -13.99
C SER A 337 22.37 -1.40 -14.19
N THR A 338 23.44 -1.39 -13.39
CA THR A 338 24.49 -2.41 -13.38
C THR A 338 24.24 -3.51 -12.36
N ASP A 339 23.30 -3.33 -11.44
CA ASP A 339 23.05 -4.24 -10.32
C ASP A 339 22.10 -5.40 -10.64
N PHE A 340 21.82 -5.57 -11.94
CA PHE A 340 20.96 -6.64 -12.46
C PHE A 340 21.77 -7.62 -13.33
N ARG A 341 21.34 -8.89 -13.28
CA ARG A 341 21.70 -9.90 -14.29
C ARG A 341 20.60 -9.89 -15.34
N ARG A 342 20.99 -9.80 -16.61
CA ARG A 342 20.08 -9.82 -17.76
C ARG A 342 20.02 -11.21 -18.36
N TYR A 343 18.81 -11.69 -18.63
CA TYR A 343 18.53 -12.98 -19.25
C TYR A 343 17.64 -12.73 -20.47
N ASN A 344 18.11 -13.12 -21.64
CA ASN A 344 17.36 -13.04 -22.88
C ASN A 344 16.81 -14.44 -23.18
N VAL A 345 15.50 -14.58 -23.31
CA VAL A 345 14.81 -15.83 -23.60
C VAL A 345 14.07 -15.70 -24.91
N GLN A 346 14.42 -16.53 -25.89
CA GLN A 346 13.74 -16.60 -27.18
C GLN A 346 12.54 -17.52 -27.05
N ILE A 347 11.35 -17.02 -27.45
CA ILE A 347 10.10 -17.79 -27.43
C ILE A 347 9.60 -17.95 -28.87
N GLY A 348 9.24 -19.17 -29.23
CA GLY A 348 8.85 -19.54 -30.59
C GLY A 348 10.03 -19.66 -31.55
N GLU A 349 9.78 -19.61 -32.87
CA GLU A 349 10.81 -19.71 -33.92
C GLU A 349 11.60 -18.41 -34.08
N GLY A 350 12.02 -17.76 -32.98
CA GLY A 350 12.87 -16.56 -32.99
C GLY A 350 12.13 -15.23 -33.25
N GLN A 351 10.81 -15.19 -33.04
CA GLN A 351 10.02 -13.99 -33.31
C GLN A 351 9.88 -13.06 -32.10
N ASN A 352 10.08 -13.54 -30.87
CA ASN A 352 9.92 -12.74 -29.67
C ASN A 352 11.05 -13.02 -28.66
N ASP A 353 11.86 -12.02 -28.37
CA ASP A 353 12.81 -12.03 -27.28
C ASP A 353 12.16 -11.44 -26.01
N VAL A 354 12.02 -12.23 -24.97
CA VAL A 354 11.60 -11.77 -23.65
C VAL A 354 12.83 -11.58 -22.78
N VAL A 355 12.97 -10.36 -22.25
CA VAL A 355 14.11 -10.00 -21.42
C VAL A 355 13.72 -9.97 -19.96
N PHE A 356 14.46 -10.72 -19.15
CA PHE A 356 14.31 -10.72 -17.70
C PHE A 356 15.54 -10.09 -17.03
N LEU A 357 15.28 -9.37 -15.95
CA LEU A 357 16.29 -8.78 -15.08
C LEU A 357 16.16 -9.38 -13.69
N CYS A 358 17.28 -9.83 -13.11
CA CYS A 358 17.32 -10.31 -11.73
C CYS A 358 18.29 -9.46 -10.92
N HIS A 359 17.79 -8.79 -9.87
CA HIS A 359 18.64 -7.97 -9.01
C HIS A 359 19.63 -8.84 -8.25
N LYS A 360 20.92 -8.47 -8.27
CA LYS A 360 22.03 -9.30 -7.76
C LYS A 360 21.98 -9.56 -6.26
N ILE A 361 21.44 -8.61 -5.49
CA ILE A 361 21.40 -8.67 -4.02
C ILE A 361 20.07 -9.24 -3.55
N THR A 362 18.94 -8.66 -3.99
CA THR A 362 17.60 -9.04 -3.50
C THR A 362 17.06 -10.31 -4.17
N GLY A 363 17.61 -10.70 -5.34
CA GLY A 363 17.09 -11.82 -6.13
C GLY A 363 15.73 -11.57 -6.78
N LYS A 364 15.19 -10.34 -6.69
CA LYS A 364 13.92 -9.99 -7.31
C LYS A 364 14.01 -9.93 -8.83
N TRP A 365 12.93 -10.32 -9.49
CA TRP A 365 12.84 -10.45 -10.93
C TRP A 365 11.95 -9.39 -11.55
N TRP A 366 12.30 -8.98 -12.78
CA TRP A 366 11.59 -8.00 -13.58
C TRP A 366 11.57 -8.44 -15.04
N MET A 367 10.50 -8.12 -15.77
CA MET A 367 10.46 -8.20 -17.23
C MET A 367 10.74 -6.81 -17.80
N ASP A 368 11.59 -6.74 -18.81
CA ASP A 368 11.98 -5.51 -19.51
C ASP A 368 11.09 -5.33 -20.74
N MET A 369 10.21 -4.34 -20.71
CA MET A 369 9.32 -3.92 -21.82
C MET A 369 9.77 -2.61 -22.45
N SER A 370 10.98 -2.14 -22.18
CA SER A 370 11.50 -0.84 -22.66
C SER A 370 11.65 -0.76 -24.19
N PHE A 371 11.57 -1.89 -24.89
CA PHE A 371 11.52 -1.93 -26.34
C PHE A 371 10.21 -1.35 -26.92
N LEU A 372 9.15 -1.27 -26.13
CA LEU A 372 7.91 -0.60 -26.47
C LEU A 372 8.12 0.91 -26.23
N GLN A 373 8.73 1.57 -27.21
CA GLN A 373 8.93 3.02 -27.14
C GLN A 373 7.57 3.73 -27.25
N ASN A 374 7.12 4.26 -26.13
CA ASN A 374 6.01 5.19 -26.11
C ASN A 374 6.59 6.59 -25.90
N ASP A 375 6.25 7.56 -26.77
CA ASP A 375 6.74 8.94 -26.68
C ASP A 375 6.25 9.67 -25.42
N ASP A 376 5.30 9.07 -24.70
CA ASP A 376 4.76 9.62 -23.47
C ASP A 376 5.58 9.18 -22.24
N GLN A 377 6.35 10.12 -21.69
CA GLN A 377 7.18 9.91 -20.50
C GLN A 377 6.41 9.39 -19.27
N ARG A 378 5.08 9.50 -19.26
CA ARG A 378 4.26 8.94 -18.18
C ARG A 378 4.37 7.42 -18.06
N TYR A 379 4.68 6.72 -19.16
CA TYR A 379 4.80 5.26 -19.21
C TYR A 379 6.20 4.73 -18.85
N GLU A 380 7.25 5.56 -18.83
CA GLU A 380 8.63 5.11 -18.56
C GLU A 380 8.76 4.27 -17.27
N ARG A 381 7.99 4.63 -16.23
CA ARG A 381 8.00 3.92 -14.93
C ARG A 381 7.35 2.55 -14.98
N HIS A 382 6.70 2.20 -16.08
CA HIS A 382 5.99 0.94 -16.28
C HIS A 382 6.68 0.02 -17.28
N HIS A 383 7.87 0.39 -17.78
CA HIS A 383 8.66 -0.44 -18.70
C HIS A 383 9.28 -1.66 -18.00
N PHE A 384 9.55 -1.58 -16.72
CA PHE A 384 10.08 -2.70 -15.94
C PHE A 384 8.98 -3.26 -15.06
N ILE A 385 8.55 -4.48 -15.37
CA ILE A 385 7.40 -5.11 -14.73
C ILE A 385 7.89 -6.11 -13.69
N PRO A 386 7.52 -5.94 -12.41
CA PRO A 386 7.84 -6.96 -11.40
C PRO A 386 7.26 -8.32 -11.78
N CYS A 387 8.09 -9.34 -11.74
CA CYS A 387 7.70 -10.72 -12.01
C CYS A 387 8.33 -11.67 -11.00
N SER A 388 7.95 -12.93 -11.07
CA SER A 388 8.52 -14.02 -10.28
C SER A 388 9.59 -14.77 -11.06
N LYS A 389 10.37 -15.61 -10.37
CA LYS A 389 11.24 -16.57 -11.04
C LYS A 389 10.44 -17.58 -11.86
N GLU A 390 9.22 -17.89 -11.45
CA GLU A 390 8.32 -18.81 -12.15
C GLU A 390 7.94 -18.30 -13.55
N ASP A 391 7.74 -16.98 -13.71
CA ASP A 391 7.52 -16.33 -15.01
C ASP A 391 8.74 -16.57 -15.95
N TYR A 392 9.96 -16.45 -15.41
CA TYR A 392 11.18 -16.78 -16.16
C TYR A 392 11.26 -18.28 -16.51
N ASP A 393 10.99 -19.16 -15.55
CA ASP A 393 11.03 -20.60 -15.76
C ASP A 393 9.94 -21.07 -16.78
N GLN A 394 8.78 -20.36 -16.85
CA GLN A 394 7.76 -20.56 -17.86
C GLN A 394 8.26 -20.16 -19.25
N ALA A 395 8.88 -18.99 -19.38
CA ALA A 395 9.48 -18.54 -20.63
C ALA A 395 10.55 -19.52 -21.14
N MET A 396 11.37 -20.07 -20.22
CA MET A 396 12.37 -21.09 -20.55
C MET A 396 11.78 -22.42 -21.08
N ARG A 397 10.49 -22.67 -20.78
CA ARG A 397 9.73 -23.79 -21.36
C ARG A 397 9.06 -23.45 -22.69
N ASN A 398 9.41 -22.30 -23.29
CA ASN A 398 8.84 -21.79 -24.53
C ASN A 398 7.35 -21.39 -24.40
N GLU A 399 6.95 -20.95 -23.21
CA GLU A 399 5.60 -20.46 -22.91
C GLU A 399 5.68 -18.99 -22.53
N LEU A 400 4.95 -18.12 -23.25
CA LEU A 400 4.91 -16.69 -22.95
C LEU A 400 4.15 -16.46 -21.64
N PRO A 401 4.74 -15.79 -20.62
CA PRO A 401 4.02 -15.47 -19.40
C PRO A 401 2.80 -14.57 -19.66
N ASP A 402 1.64 -14.91 -19.07
CA ASP A 402 0.40 -14.14 -19.22
C ASP A 402 0.59 -12.67 -18.89
N LYS A 403 1.37 -12.39 -17.83
CA LYS A 403 1.69 -11.04 -17.38
C LYS A 403 2.41 -10.23 -18.46
N TRP A 404 3.30 -10.85 -19.24
CA TRP A 404 3.98 -10.18 -20.37
C TRP A 404 2.97 -9.69 -21.39
N TRP A 405 2.02 -10.57 -21.77
CA TRP A 405 1.00 -10.26 -22.77
C TRP A 405 0.04 -9.16 -22.30
N GLN A 406 -0.39 -9.22 -21.05
CA GLN A 406 -1.26 -8.19 -20.44
C GLN A 406 -0.61 -6.81 -20.47
N PHE A 407 0.65 -6.72 -20.07
CA PHE A 407 1.37 -5.44 -20.06
C PHE A 407 1.71 -4.97 -21.47
N TYR A 408 2.00 -5.87 -22.41
CA TYR A 408 2.17 -5.52 -23.80
C TYR A 408 0.93 -4.80 -24.35
N GLN A 409 -0.25 -5.32 -24.09
CA GLN A 409 -1.51 -4.71 -24.51
C GLN A 409 -1.77 -3.34 -23.86
N LYS A 410 -1.31 -3.11 -22.61
CA LYS A 410 -1.47 -1.83 -21.92
C LYS A 410 -0.52 -0.73 -22.41
N LEU A 411 0.66 -1.12 -22.89
CA LEU A 411 1.69 -0.19 -23.32
C LEU A 411 1.60 0.15 -24.81
N MET A 412 0.87 -0.64 -25.61
CA MET A 412 0.54 -0.36 -27.00
C MET A 412 -0.67 0.56 -27.14
#